data_455b495b1db4203902e0e4a2f77ae2f9
#
_entry.id   455b495b1db4203902e0e4a2f77ae2f9
#
_cell.length_a   1.000
_cell.length_b   1.000
_cell.length_c   1.000
_cell.angle_alpha   90.00
_cell.angle_beta   90.00
_cell.angle_gamma   90.00
#
_symmetry.space_group_name_H-M   'P 1'
#
loop_
_entity.id
_entity.type
_entity.pdbx_description
1 polymer ?
#
loop_
_entity_poly.entity_id
_entity_poly.type
_entity_poly.pdbx_seq_one_letter_code
_entity_poly.pdbx_strand_id
1 'polypeptide(L)'
;MLPMSLIGHIILPNWRFAMEMPIPSQAVIARKTRVVDRLRQVLPADAVISDERETRAYECDALTAYKCAPMVAVLPYTTQQVSDVLRICHEEGVPVVPRGSGTSLAGGALPTADCVILGVARMNEVIETDYPNRIIKVQTGRTNLSVTGAVEEDGFFYAPDPSSQLACAIAGNIAMNSGGAHCLKYGVTTNNLMGVTMVLMDGEVIEVGGAHLDAGGLDLLGLICGSEGQLGVVTEATLRILHKPEGARPVLIGFDDNEVAGECVSDIIKAGVLPVAIEFMDRPCIEATEAFAKAGYPMCEALLIIEVEGSDAEIDHQLGLISDIAQRHNPVELRQSKSAEESAKIWLGRKSAFGAMGQINDYMCLDGTIPVSSLPFVLKRIKELSDQFGLKVGNVFHAGDGNMHPMILFDANKPGDLELCEEFGAEILKLCVEVGGCLTGEHGVGIEKRDLMHVQYAPDDLEAQMVVKDVFDPAWLLNPAKVFPLDASETRRAVALAAE
;
A
#
# COMPACT_ATOMS: atom_id res chain seq x y z
N MET A 1 21.76 32.27 5.84
CA MET A 1 22.96 31.75 6.53
C MET A 1 22.72 31.87 8.01
N LEU A 2 22.27 30.80 8.66
CA LEU A 2 22.22 30.65 10.11
C LEU A 2 23.23 29.56 10.47
N PRO A 3 23.99 29.64 11.57
CA PRO A 3 25.13 28.79 11.82
C PRO A 3 24.73 27.36 12.24
N MET A 4 25.33 26.40 11.57
CA MET A 4 25.32 24.95 11.90
C MET A 4 26.16 24.73 13.19
N SER A 5 25.60 24.86 14.36
CA SER A 5 26.20 24.34 15.58
C SER A 5 25.20 24.35 16.73
N LEU A 6 24.28 23.38 16.77
CA LEU A 6 23.51 22.98 17.96
C LEU A 6 22.68 21.73 17.61
N ILE A 7 23.31 20.65 17.14
CA ILE A 7 22.71 19.32 17.20
C ILE A 7 23.32 18.67 18.45
N GLY A 8 22.74 18.98 19.59
CA GLY A 8 22.96 18.21 20.80
C GLY A 8 22.35 16.82 20.58
N HIS A 9 23.13 15.78 20.83
CA HIS A 9 22.67 14.40 20.93
C HIS A 9 21.57 14.35 22.02
N ILE A 10 20.31 14.39 21.59
CA ILE A 10 19.20 13.97 22.44
C ILE A 10 19.31 12.44 22.49
N ILE A 11 19.86 11.92 23.57
CA ILE A 11 19.76 10.51 23.93
C ILE A 11 18.29 10.29 24.27
N LEU A 12 17.51 9.85 23.28
CA LEU A 12 16.16 9.37 23.49
C LEU A 12 16.22 8.09 24.33
N PRO A 13 15.29 7.86 25.26
CA PRO A 13 15.28 6.65 26.08
C PRO A 13 15.16 5.41 25.19
N ASN A 14 15.76 4.29 25.60
CA ASN A 14 15.83 2.99 24.93
C ASN A 14 14.50 2.58 24.29
N TRP A 15 14.26 2.99 23.04
CA TRP A 15 13.17 2.49 22.23
C TRP A 15 13.60 1.14 21.66
N ARG A 16 12.98 0.07 22.12
CA ARG A 16 13.07 -1.23 21.46
C ARG A 16 12.05 -1.19 20.31
N PHE A 17 12.53 -1.11 19.09
CA PHE A 17 11.72 -1.26 17.86
C PHE A 17 11.40 -2.74 17.61
N ALA A 18 10.74 -3.42 18.53
CA ALA A 18 10.04 -4.65 18.19
C ALA A 18 8.57 -4.28 18.00
N MET A 19 8.00 -4.54 16.84
CA MET A 19 6.59 -4.30 16.59
C MET A 19 5.74 -5.08 17.60
N GLU A 20 5.25 -4.41 18.63
CA GLU A 20 4.46 -5.04 19.70
C GLU A 20 3.03 -5.29 19.22
N MET A 21 2.54 -6.51 19.46
CA MET A 21 1.13 -6.86 19.24
C MET A 21 0.37 -6.71 20.57
N PRO A 22 -0.94 -6.34 20.51
CA PRO A 22 -1.75 -6.22 21.72
C PRO A 22 -1.89 -7.57 22.42
N ILE A 23 -2.00 -7.54 23.74
CA ILE A 23 -2.27 -8.74 24.54
C ILE A 23 -3.72 -9.18 24.27
N PRO A 24 -3.97 -10.40 23.74
CA PRO A 24 -5.30 -10.85 23.40
C PRO A 24 -6.18 -11.03 24.64
N SER A 25 -7.45 -10.64 24.56
CA SER A 25 -8.41 -10.78 25.66
C SER A 25 -8.82 -12.23 25.84
N GLN A 26 -8.41 -12.84 26.95
CA GLN A 26 -8.81 -14.20 27.31
C GLN A 26 -10.32 -14.33 27.55
N ALA A 27 -10.98 -13.25 27.97
CA ALA A 27 -12.44 -13.21 28.12
C ALA A 27 -13.16 -13.26 26.77
N VAL A 28 -12.59 -12.68 25.70
CA VAL A 28 -13.11 -12.79 24.33
C VAL A 28 -12.87 -14.20 23.80
N ILE A 29 -11.66 -14.74 23.95
CA ILE A 29 -11.32 -16.09 23.48
C ILE A 29 -12.22 -17.16 24.14
N ALA A 30 -12.52 -17.02 25.42
CA ALA A 30 -13.43 -17.95 26.14
C ALA A 30 -14.85 -17.99 25.54
N ARG A 31 -15.26 -16.96 24.79
CA ARG A 31 -16.56 -16.90 24.09
C ARG A 31 -16.54 -17.47 22.67
N LYS A 32 -15.41 -18.02 22.19
CA LYS A 32 -15.24 -18.53 20.82
C LYS A 32 -16.40 -19.40 20.36
N THR A 33 -16.81 -20.41 21.14
CA THR A 33 -17.90 -21.32 20.76
C THR A 33 -19.21 -20.57 20.55
N ARG A 34 -19.58 -19.69 21.46
CA ARG A 34 -20.81 -18.87 21.36
C ARG A 34 -20.78 -17.96 20.12
N VAL A 35 -19.66 -17.32 19.85
CA VAL A 35 -19.47 -16.46 18.67
C VAL A 35 -19.61 -17.27 17.38
N VAL A 36 -18.95 -18.43 17.28
CA VAL A 36 -19.03 -19.33 16.13
C VAL A 36 -20.48 -19.80 15.89
N ASP A 37 -21.18 -20.19 16.95
CA ASP A 37 -22.57 -20.65 16.84
C ASP A 37 -23.51 -19.54 16.32
N ARG A 38 -23.31 -18.30 16.76
CA ARG A 38 -24.05 -17.12 16.24
C ARG A 38 -23.70 -16.84 14.78
N LEU A 39 -22.43 -16.86 14.40
CA LEU A 39 -21.98 -16.63 13.03
C LEU A 39 -22.54 -17.68 12.06
N ARG A 40 -22.64 -18.94 12.48
CA ARG A 40 -23.27 -20.04 11.71
C ARG A 40 -24.78 -19.91 11.52
N GLN A 41 -25.43 -19.03 12.24
CA GLN A 41 -26.86 -18.74 12.03
C GLN A 41 -27.12 -17.76 10.88
N VAL A 42 -26.12 -16.94 10.54
CA VAL A 42 -26.21 -15.89 9.52
C VAL A 42 -25.37 -16.16 8.29
N LEU A 43 -24.42 -17.08 8.37
CA LEU A 43 -23.53 -17.46 7.27
C LEU A 43 -23.67 -18.92 6.89
N PRO A 44 -23.45 -19.29 5.61
CA PRO A 44 -23.28 -20.68 5.21
C PRO A 44 -22.16 -21.39 6.00
N ALA A 45 -22.30 -22.68 6.20
CA ALA A 45 -21.38 -23.46 7.04
C ALA A 45 -19.92 -23.40 6.54
N ASP A 46 -19.71 -23.36 5.23
CA ASP A 46 -18.41 -23.26 4.57
C ASP A 46 -17.81 -21.85 4.60
N ALA A 47 -18.58 -20.85 5.04
CA ALA A 47 -18.14 -19.48 5.21
C ALA A 47 -17.63 -19.18 6.63
N VAL A 48 -17.71 -20.12 7.58
CA VAL A 48 -17.24 -19.95 8.97
C VAL A 48 -16.11 -20.94 9.27
N ILE A 49 -14.90 -20.45 9.29
CA ILE A 49 -13.67 -21.20 9.49
C ILE A 49 -13.24 -21.04 10.95
N SER A 50 -13.38 -22.10 11.75
CA SER A 50 -13.11 -22.07 13.19
C SER A 50 -12.13 -23.15 13.67
N ASP A 51 -11.72 -24.06 12.78
CA ASP A 51 -10.66 -25.05 13.04
C ASP A 51 -9.29 -24.34 13.07
N GLU A 52 -8.47 -24.68 14.06
CA GLU A 52 -7.16 -24.02 14.27
C GLU A 52 -6.18 -24.25 13.13
N ARG A 53 -6.29 -25.35 12.40
CA ARG A 53 -5.43 -25.63 11.25
C ARG A 53 -5.83 -24.79 10.04
N GLU A 54 -7.15 -24.59 9.85
CA GLU A 54 -7.69 -23.84 8.74
C GLU A 54 -7.51 -22.31 8.95
N THR A 55 -7.65 -21.82 10.19
CA THR A 55 -7.44 -20.40 10.52
C THR A 55 -6.00 -19.95 10.30
N ARG A 56 -5.01 -20.88 10.29
CA ARG A 56 -3.61 -20.58 9.95
C ARG A 56 -3.41 -20.03 8.54
N ALA A 57 -4.33 -20.26 7.60
CA ALA A 57 -4.30 -19.64 6.30
C ALA A 57 -4.46 -18.10 6.35
N TYR A 58 -4.88 -17.57 7.50
CA TYR A 58 -5.11 -16.14 7.75
C TYR A 58 -4.15 -15.56 8.79
N GLU A 59 -3.12 -16.29 9.24
CA GLU A 59 -2.22 -15.90 10.33
C GLU A 59 -1.27 -14.74 10.00
N CYS A 60 -1.13 -14.38 8.71
CA CYS A 60 -0.30 -13.27 8.24
C CYS A 60 -0.89 -12.63 6.99
N ASP A 61 -0.37 -11.49 6.60
CA ASP A 61 -0.46 -10.92 5.27
C ASP A 61 0.89 -10.98 4.55
N ALA A 62 1.22 -10.05 3.64
CA ALA A 62 2.50 -10.07 2.96
C ALA A 62 3.67 -9.52 3.81
N LEU A 63 3.42 -8.94 4.98
CA LEU A 63 4.43 -8.69 6.01
C LEU A 63 4.70 -10.01 6.78
N THR A 64 5.36 -10.95 6.14
CA THR A 64 5.49 -12.35 6.58
C THR A 64 6.36 -12.55 7.83
N ALA A 65 7.08 -11.52 8.26
CA ALA A 65 7.87 -11.53 9.50
C ALA A 65 7.00 -11.71 10.76
N TYR A 66 5.71 -11.32 10.68
CA TYR A 66 4.76 -11.38 11.80
C TYR A 66 3.61 -12.33 11.51
N LYS A 67 3.28 -13.15 12.51
CA LYS A 67 2.20 -14.15 12.41
C LYS A 67 1.40 -14.22 13.69
N CYS A 68 0.07 -14.22 13.55
CA CYS A 68 -0.85 -14.43 14.65
C CYS A 68 -2.11 -15.14 14.13
N ALA A 69 -2.41 -16.34 14.62
CA ALA A 69 -3.62 -17.05 14.19
C ALA A 69 -4.88 -16.38 14.77
N PRO A 70 -5.90 -16.03 13.96
CA PRO A 70 -7.14 -15.45 14.45
C PRO A 70 -8.00 -16.49 15.18
N MET A 71 -8.93 -16.02 16.01
CA MET A 71 -9.90 -16.87 16.69
C MET A 71 -10.83 -17.59 15.69
N VAL A 72 -11.30 -16.85 14.67
CA VAL A 72 -12.22 -17.32 13.62
C VAL A 72 -11.96 -16.52 12.35
N ALA A 73 -12.18 -17.12 11.18
CA ALA A 73 -12.27 -16.39 9.92
C ALA A 73 -13.64 -16.60 9.28
N VAL A 74 -14.23 -15.55 8.71
CA VAL A 74 -15.51 -15.61 7.98
C VAL A 74 -15.37 -15.03 6.59
N LEU A 75 -16.12 -15.64 5.64
CA LEU A 75 -16.08 -15.29 4.21
C LEU A 75 -17.50 -15.03 3.70
N PRO A 76 -18.10 -13.87 3.99
CA PRO A 76 -19.44 -13.50 3.52
C PRO A 76 -19.52 -13.35 2.00
N TYR A 77 -20.73 -13.46 1.45
CA TYR A 77 -21.03 -13.30 0.03
C TYR A 77 -21.77 -11.99 -0.28
N THR A 78 -22.38 -11.37 0.74
CA THR A 78 -23.26 -10.21 0.56
C THR A 78 -23.02 -9.15 1.62
N THR A 79 -23.35 -7.89 1.30
CA THR A 79 -23.32 -6.77 2.25
C THR A 79 -24.17 -7.06 3.50
N GLN A 80 -25.34 -7.71 3.34
CA GLN A 80 -26.19 -8.08 4.49
C GLN A 80 -25.49 -9.07 5.43
N GLN A 81 -24.76 -10.06 4.89
CA GLN A 81 -24.00 -10.99 5.71
C GLN A 81 -22.84 -10.30 6.45
N VAL A 82 -22.19 -9.32 5.82
CA VAL A 82 -21.18 -8.47 6.50
C VAL A 82 -21.82 -7.70 7.66
N SER A 83 -22.99 -7.08 7.42
CA SER A 83 -23.76 -6.38 8.47
C SER A 83 -24.10 -7.30 9.65
N ASP A 84 -24.59 -8.50 9.38
CA ASP A 84 -24.93 -9.46 10.43
C ASP A 84 -23.71 -9.93 11.23
N VAL A 85 -22.56 -10.14 10.55
CA VAL A 85 -21.30 -10.51 11.20
C VAL A 85 -20.81 -9.39 12.12
N LEU A 86 -20.76 -8.15 11.63
CA LEU A 86 -20.28 -7.01 12.40
C LEU A 86 -21.17 -6.76 13.62
N ARG A 87 -22.49 -6.79 13.44
CA ARG A 87 -23.44 -6.67 14.57
C ARG A 87 -23.20 -7.75 15.63
N ILE A 88 -23.01 -9.02 15.24
CA ILE A 88 -22.72 -10.11 16.18
C ILE A 88 -21.41 -9.84 16.93
N CYS A 89 -20.36 -9.42 16.22
CA CYS A 89 -19.07 -9.12 16.82
C CYS A 89 -19.17 -7.91 17.77
N HIS A 90 -19.91 -6.88 17.38
CA HIS A 90 -20.17 -5.71 18.23
C HIS A 90 -20.88 -6.10 19.54
N GLU A 91 -22.00 -6.82 19.46
CA GLU A 91 -22.77 -7.31 20.63
C GLU A 91 -21.96 -8.24 21.54
N GLU A 92 -20.98 -8.97 20.99
CA GLU A 92 -20.10 -9.86 21.75
C GLU A 92 -18.78 -9.17 22.17
N GLY A 93 -18.55 -7.90 21.81
CA GLY A 93 -17.32 -7.17 22.10
C GLY A 93 -16.09 -7.85 21.49
N VAL A 94 -16.23 -8.42 20.29
CA VAL A 94 -15.17 -9.16 19.59
C VAL A 94 -14.53 -8.28 18.52
N PRO A 95 -13.20 -8.10 18.53
CA PRO A 95 -12.51 -7.36 17.48
C PRO A 95 -12.67 -8.01 16.11
N VAL A 96 -12.75 -7.17 15.07
CA VAL A 96 -12.82 -7.62 13.68
C VAL A 96 -11.64 -7.04 12.90
N VAL A 97 -10.92 -7.90 12.18
CA VAL A 97 -9.89 -7.49 11.23
C VAL A 97 -10.43 -7.71 9.81
N PRO A 98 -10.77 -6.63 9.08
CA PRO A 98 -11.17 -6.72 7.68
C PRO A 98 -10.01 -7.21 6.82
N ARG A 99 -10.31 -8.06 5.82
CA ARG A 99 -9.31 -8.61 4.93
C ARG A 99 -9.82 -8.67 3.49
N GLY A 100 -9.11 -8.04 2.57
CA GLY A 100 -9.23 -8.29 1.14
C GLY A 100 -8.53 -9.60 0.78
N SER A 101 -7.47 -9.52 -0.01
CA SER A 101 -6.63 -10.69 -0.37
C SER A 101 -5.46 -10.94 0.59
N GLY A 102 -5.18 -10.05 1.52
CA GLY A 102 -4.03 -10.17 2.45
C GLY A 102 -2.68 -9.90 1.79
N THR A 103 -2.64 -8.99 0.84
CA THR A 103 -1.42 -8.57 0.13
C THR A 103 -0.74 -7.33 0.75
N SER A 104 -1.21 -6.86 1.90
CA SER A 104 -0.62 -5.71 2.59
C SER A 104 0.81 -6.00 3.02
N LEU A 105 1.72 -5.06 2.74
CA LEU A 105 3.14 -5.11 3.16
C LEU A 105 3.38 -4.44 4.52
N ALA A 106 2.37 -3.76 5.07
CA ALA A 106 2.47 -3.03 6.33
C ALA A 106 1.80 -3.75 7.53
N GLY A 107 1.35 -5.01 7.36
CA GLY A 107 0.63 -5.73 8.42
C GLY A 107 -0.82 -5.25 8.61
N GLY A 108 -1.41 -4.57 7.62
CA GLY A 108 -2.76 -4.01 7.69
C GLY A 108 -3.88 -5.05 7.87
N ALA A 109 -3.64 -6.30 7.44
CA ALA A 109 -4.56 -7.42 7.61
C ALA A 109 -4.07 -8.49 8.60
N LEU A 110 -3.01 -8.19 9.38
CA LEU A 110 -2.50 -9.10 10.41
C LEU A 110 -3.53 -9.23 11.55
N PRO A 111 -3.98 -10.45 11.90
CA PRO A 111 -4.97 -10.63 12.95
C PRO A 111 -4.40 -10.46 14.36
N THR A 112 -5.29 -10.29 15.35
CA THR A 112 -5.04 -10.55 16.77
C THR A 112 -5.62 -11.92 17.14
N ALA A 113 -5.12 -12.57 18.19
CA ALA A 113 -5.55 -13.93 18.53
C ALA A 113 -7.02 -14.00 19.03
N ASP A 114 -7.60 -12.88 19.44
CA ASP A 114 -8.98 -12.74 19.92
C ASP A 114 -9.93 -12.18 18.87
N CYS A 115 -9.48 -11.98 17.60
CA CYS A 115 -10.30 -11.36 16.56
C CYS A 115 -11.07 -12.38 15.69
N VAL A 116 -12.07 -11.84 15.00
CA VAL A 116 -12.66 -12.44 13.80
C VAL A 116 -12.04 -11.80 12.57
N ILE A 117 -11.40 -12.58 11.69
CA ILE A 117 -11.07 -12.13 10.33
C ILE A 117 -12.36 -12.08 9.50
N LEU A 118 -12.65 -10.95 8.89
CA LEU A 118 -13.73 -10.78 7.93
C LEU A 118 -13.14 -10.62 6.53
N GLY A 119 -13.09 -11.72 5.78
CA GLY A 119 -12.54 -11.76 4.43
C GLY A 119 -13.61 -11.56 3.36
N VAL A 120 -13.45 -10.58 2.47
CA VAL A 120 -14.41 -10.27 1.39
C VAL A 120 -14.13 -11.01 0.08
N ALA A 121 -13.21 -11.94 0.03
CA ALA A 121 -12.77 -12.62 -1.20
C ALA A 121 -13.89 -13.30 -2.01
N ARG A 122 -15.03 -13.67 -1.36
CA ARG A 122 -16.20 -14.25 -2.02
C ARG A 122 -17.16 -13.21 -2.59
N MET A 123 -16.94 -11.93 -2.29
CA MET A 123 -17.72 -10.81 -2.80
C MET A 123 -17.03 -10.24 -4.05
N ASN A 124 -17.17 -10.89 -5.20
CA ASN A 124 -16.34 -10.60 -6.39
C ASN A 124 -17.14 -10.34 -7.68
N GLU A 125 -18.43 -10.04 -7.58
CA GLU A 125 -19.30 -9.79 -8.73
C GLU A 125 -19.10 -8.38 -9.31
N VAL A 126 -19.31 -8.22 -10.62
CA VAL A 126 -19.60 -6.93 -11.27
C VAL A 126 -21.11 -6.70 -11.13
N ILE A 127 -21.47 -5.59 -10.49
CA ILE A 127 -22.87 -5.25 -10.23
C ILE A 127 -23.46 -4.50 -11.41
N GLU A 128 -22.70 -3.50 -11.92
CA GLU A 128 -23.16 -2.64 -13.01
C GLU A 128 -21.94 -2.07 -13.77
N THR A 129 -22.09 -1.83 -15.06
CA THR A 129 -21.15 -1.07 -15.89
C THR A 129 -21.93 -0.01 -16.67
N ASP A 130 -21.53 1.25 -16.54
CA ASP A 130 -22.12 2.39 -17.22
C ASP A 130 -21.03 3.12 -18.05
N TYR A 131 -20.90 2.74 -19.31
CA TYR A 131 -19.92 3.32 -20.23
C TYR A 131 -20.12 4.81 -20.52
N PRO A 132 -21.37 5.33 -20.72
CA PRO A 132 -21.61 6.76 -20.88
C PRO A 132 -21.07 7.59 -19.72
N ASN A 133 -21.21 7.12 -18.48
CA ASN A 133 -20.70 7.78 -17.29
C ASN A 133 -19.28 7.34 -16.92
N ARG A 134 -18.72 6.36 -17.64
CA ARG A 134 -17.36 5.80 -17.43
C ARG A 134 -17.16 5.28 -16.00
N ILE A 135 -18.10 4.48 -15.54
CA ILE A 135 -18.06 3.84 -14.23
C ILE A 135 -18.32 2.34 -14.30
N ILE A 136 -17.79 1.64 -13.32
CA ILE A 136 -18.11 0.25 -13.02
C ILE A 136 -18.40 0.12 -11.51
N LYS A 137 -19.49 -0.54 -11.14
CA LYS A 137 -19.80 -0.89 -9.76
C LYS A 137 -19.48 -2.37 -9.52
N VAL A 138 -18.67 -2.66 -8.51
CA VAL A 138 -18.21 -4.02 -8.19
C VAL A 138 -18.32 -4.31 -6.71
N GLN A 139 -18.43 -5.59 -6.36
CA GLN A 139 -18.16 -6.07 -5.02
C GLN A 139 -16.64 -6.02 -4.76
N THR A 140 -16.23 -5.63 -3.55
CA THR A 140 -14.85 -5.23 -3.25
C THR A 140 -13.86 -6.38 -3.06
N GLY A 141 -14.32 -7.62 -2.98
CA GLY A 141 -13.47 -8.81 -3.03
C GLY A 141 -12.94 -9.12 -4.45
N ARG A 142 -13.43 -8.42 -5.47
CA ARG A 142 -12.93 -8.53 -6.84
C ARG A 142 -11.47 -8.08 -6.92
N THR A 143 -10.63 -8.83 -7.66
CA THR A 143 -9.22 -8.44 -7.81
C THR A 143 -9.07 -7.22 -8.71
N ASN A 144 -8.06 -6.40 -8.44
CA ASN A 144 -7.81 -5.15 -9.16
C ASN A 144 -7.77 -5.36 -10.69
N LEU A 145 -6.88 -6.22 -11.19
CA LEU A 145 -6.75 -6.45 -12.64
C LEU A 145 -8.03 -7.00 -13.26
N SER A 146 -8.83 -7.77 -12.53
CA SER A 146 -10.08 -8.31 -13.06
C SER A 146 -11.16 -7.25 -13.30
N VAL A 147 -11.02 -6.05 -12.70
CA VAL A 147 -11.88 -4.90 -13.02
C VAL A 147 -11.61 -4.45 -14.45
N THR A 148 -10.32 -4.28 -14.82
CA THR A 148 -9.94 -4.01 -16.22
C THR A 148 -10.42 -5.11 -17.15
N GLY A 149 -10.20 -6.39 -16.80
CA GLY A 149 -10.66 -7.53 -17.59
C GLY A 149 -12.17 -7.56 -17.85
N ALA A 150 -12.98 -6.92 -17.01
CA ALA A 150 -14.43 -6.82 -17.20
C ALA A 150 -14.87 -5.77 -18.25
N VAL A 151 -13.98 -4.83 -18.62
CA VAL A 151 -14.31 -3.69 -19.50
C VAL A 151 -13.36 -3.53 -20.69
N GLU A 152 -12.31 -4.36 -20.77
CA GLU A 152 -11.26 -4.20 -21.77
C GLU A 152 -11.68 -4.49 -23.20
N GLU A 153 -12.66 -5.38 -23.40
CA GLU A 153 -13.22 -5.68 -24.72
C GLU A 153 -13.97 -4.47 -25.31
N ASP A 154 -14.50 -3.60 -24.44
CA ASP A 154 -15.17 -2.35 -24.81
C ASP A 154 -14.20 -1.15 -24.90
N GLY A 155 -12.89 -1.38 -24.78
CA GLY A 155 -11.85 -0.35 -24.91
C GLY A 155 -11.62 0.49 -23.66
N PHE A 156 -12.03 -0.01 -22.47
CA PHE A 156 -11.82 0.67 -21.19
C PHE A 156 -10.83 -0.06 -20.29
N PHE A 157 -10.37 0.61 -19.23
CA PHE A 157 -9.53 0.04 -18.17
C PHE A 157 -9.72 0.77 -16.85
N TYR A 158 -9.36 0.11 -15.75
CA TYR A 158 -9.23 0.69 -14.42
C TYR A 158 -7.77 1.07 -14.19
N ALA A 159 -7.50 2.34 -13.91
CA ALA A 159 -6.16 2.90 -13.99
C ALA A 159 -5.20 2.53 -12.84
N PRO A 160 -5.60 2.52 -11.54
CA PRO A 160 -4.69 2.15 -10.46
C PRO A 160 -4.18 0.71 -10.63
N ASP A 161 -2.85 0.54 -10.65
CA ASP A 161 -2.19 -0.71 -11.02
C ASP A 161 -1.12 -1.14 -10.00
N PRO A 162 -1.48 -1.38 -8.73
CA PRO A 162 -0.51 -1.83 -7.75
C PRO A 162 0.24 -3.08 -8.23
N SER A 163 1.50 -3.24 -7.81
CA SER A 163 2.33 -4.38 -8.23
C SER A 163 1.67 -5.74 -7.96
N SER A 164 0.78 -5.79 -6.96
CA SER A 164 -0.01 -6.97 -6.60
C SER A 164 -1.36 -7.09 -7.35
N GLN A 165 -1.63 -6.32 -8.41
CA GLN A 165 -2.93 -6.21 -9.09
C GLN A 165 -3.58 -7.55 -9.52
N LEU A 166 -2.77 -8.59 -9.77
CA LEU A 166 -3.24 -9.94 -10.06
C LEU A 166 -3.95 -10.59 -8.87
N ALA A 167 -3.56 -10.23 -7.65
CA ALA A 167 -3.99 -10.86 -6.40
C ALA A 167 -4.75 -9.93 -5.47
N CYS A 168 -4.39 -8.64 -5.38
CA CYS A 168 -4.99 -7.71 -4.45
C CYS A 168 -6.46 -7.44 -4.79
N ALA A 169 -7.28 -7.28 -3.76
CA ALA A 169 -8.71 -6.98 -3.90
C ALA A 169 -8.96 -5.46 -3.82
N ILE A 170 -10.02 -5.00 -4.47
CA ILE A 170 -10.47 -3.60 -4.44
C ILE A 170 -10.68 -3.11 -3.00
N ALA A 171 -11.18 -3.96 -2.08
CA ALA A 171 -11.30 -3.61 -0.66
C ALA A 171 -9.96 -3.17 -0.04
N GLY A 172 -8.89 -3.90 -0.32
CA GLY A 172 -7.54 -3.55 0.13
C GLY A 172 -7.03 -2.28 -0.54
N ASN A 173 -7.28 -2.11 -1.85
CA ASN A 173 -6.88 -0.89 -2.56
C ASN A 173 -7.56 0.35 -1.97
N ILE A 174 -8.86 0.28 -1.64
CA ILE A 174 -9.57 1.38 -0.98
C ILE A 174 -9.04 1.61 0.43
N ALA A 175 -8.86 0.54 1.21
CA ALA A 175 -8.39 0.66 2.60
C ALA A 175 -7.02 1.33 2.70
N MET A 176 -6.08 1.00 1.78
CA MET A 176 -4.71 1.52 1.79
C MET A 176 -4.53 2.76 0.89
N ASN A 177 -5.54 3.16 0.12
CA ASN A 177 -5.39 4.13 -0.96
C ASN A 177 -4.28 3.73 -1.94
N SER A 178 -4.28 2.46 -2.37
CA SER A 178 -3.19 1.86 -3.15
C SER A 178 -2.90 2.63 -4.44
N GLY A 179 -1.63 2.69 -4.77
CA GLY A 179 -1.09 3.28 -5.99
C GLY A 179 -0.59 2.25 -7.00
N GLY A 180 0.53 2.55 -7.65
CA GLY A 180 1.18 1.72 -8.66
C GLY A 180 2.05 2.54 -9.62
N ALA A 181 2.60 1.90 -10.64
CA ALA A 181 3.55 2.53 -11.56
C ALA A 181 2.97 3.70 -12.35
N HIS A 182 1.65 3.67 -12.63
CA HIS A 182 0.99 4.67 -13.46
C HIS A 182 0.30 5.80 -12.67
N CYS A 183 0.56 5.88 -11.35
CA CYS A 183 -0.05 6.89 -10.47
C CYS A 183 0.39 8.31 -10.78
N LEU A 184 1.58 8.50 -11.34
CA LEU A 184 2.06 9.82 -11.76
C LEU A 184 1.05 10.54 -12.68
N LYS A 185 0.41 9.82 -13.59
CA LYS A 185 -0.59 10.36 -14.52
C LYS A 185 -2.03 10.20 -14.02
N TYR A 186 -2.35 9.03 -13.48
CA TYR A 186 -3.74 8.66 -13.20
C TYR A 186 -4.16 8.80 -11.75
N GLY A 187 -3.20 9.10 -10.87
CA GLY A 187 -3.42 9.16 -9.43
C GLY A 187 -3.57 7.76 -8.81
N VAL A 188 -3.76 7.75 -7.51
CA VAL A 188 -3.98 6.56 -6.69
C VAL A 188 -5.47 6.18 -6.64
N THR A 189 -5.83 5.22 -5.79
CA THR A 189 -7.21 4.72 -5.68
C THR A 189 -8.23 5.83 -5.42
N THR A 190 -7.94 6.80 -4.52
CA THR A 190 -8.86 7.91 -4.20
C THR A 190 -9.25 8.75 -5.42
N ASN A 191 -8.34 8.92 -6.40
CA ASN A 191 -8.60 9.67 -7.62
C ASN A 191 -9.53 8.93 -8.60
N ASN A 192 -9.74 7.64 -8.39
CA ASN A 192 -10.51 6.75 -9.25
C ASN A 192 -11.70 6.07 -8.52
N LEU A 193 -11.93 6.42 -7.25
CA LEU A 193 -13.06 5.97 -6.44
C LEU A 193 -14.16 7.05 -6.46
N MET A 194 -15.38 6.66 -6.79
CA MET A 194 -16.51 7.58 -6.92
C MET A 194 -17.59 7.34 -5.85
N GLY A 195 -17.65 6.14 -5.29
CA GLY A 195 -18.59 5.82 -4.24
C GLY A 195 -18.35 4.46 -3.63
N VAL A 196 -18.86 4.27 -2.42
CA VAL A 196 -18.79 3.00 -1.68
C VAL A 196 -20.08 2.68 -0.99
N THR A 197 -20.36 1.38 -0.84
CA THR A 197 -21.26 0.84 0.17
C THR A 197 -20.39 0.29 1.29
N MET A 198 -20.53 0.79 2.51
CA MET A 198 -19.72 0.44 3.67
C MET A 198 -20.60 0.01 4.83
N VAL A 199 -20.13 -0.96 5.62
CA VAL A 199 -20.80 -1.43 6.83
C VAL A 199 -20.01 -0.98 8.05
N LEU A 200 -20.67 -0.32 8.99
CA LEU A 200 -20.12 0.12 10.27
C LEU A 200 -20.06 -1.03 11.27
N MET A 201 -19.32 -0.84 12.37
CA MET A 201 -19.11 -1.90 13.36
C MET A 201 -20.41 -2.41 14.02
N ASP A 202 -21.42 -1.57 14.15
CA ASP A 202 -22.75 -1.93 14.68
C ASP A 202 -23.64 -2.66 13.67
N GLY A 203 -23.17 -2.83 12.42
CA GLY A 203 -23.88 -3.45 11.32
C GLY A 203 -24.72 -2.49 10.48
N GLU A 204 -24.72 -1.18 10.75
CA GLU A 204 -25.36 -0.18 9.89
C GLU A 204 -24.69 -0.14 8.52
N VAL A 205 -25.49 -0.10 7.45
CA VAL A 205 -25.02 0.01 6.07
C VAL A 205 -25.18 1.45 5.61
N ILE A 206 -24.09 2.05 5.16
CA ILE A 206 -24.09 3.41 4.62
C ILE A 206 -23.61 3.44 3.18
N GLU A 207 -24.12 4.39 2.40
CA GLU A 207 -23.66 4.68 1.04
C GLU A 207 -23.05 6.09 1.01
N VAL A 208 -21.85 6.19 0.42
CA VAL A 208 -21.11 7.46 0.30
C VAL A 208 -20.63 7.62 -1.13
N GLY A 209 -20.83 8.81 -1.71
CA GLY A 209 -20.53 9.08 -3.12
C GLY A 209 -21.58 8.51 -4.07
N GLY A 210 -21.19 8.19 -5.30
CA GLY A 210 -22.08 7.66 -6.33
C GLY A 210 -21.53 7.85 -7.74
N ALA A 211 -22.43 7.91 -8.73
CA ALA A 211 -22.07 8.09 -10.14
C ALA A 211 -21.69 9.53 -10.55
N HIS A 212 -21.36 10.38 -9.60
CA HIS A 212 -20.99 11.80 -9.80
C HIS A 212 -19.64 12.11 -9.13
N LEU A 213 -18.95 13.15 -9.62
CA LEU A 213 -17.59 13.48 -9.19
C LEU A 213 -17.51 14.27 -7.87
N ASP A 214 -18.59 14.90 -7.42
CA ASP A 214 -18.56 15.78 -6.26
C ASP A 214 -19.29 15.19 -5.06
N ALA A 215 -18.73 15.40 -3.87
CA ALA A 215 -19.40 15.11 -2.61
C ALA A 215 -20.35 16.26 -2.24
N GLY A 216 -21.60 15.94 -1.92
CA GLY A 216 -22.59 16.89 -1.43
C GLY A 216 -22.41 17.20 0.05
N GLY A 217 -21.32 17.87 0.47
CA GLY A 217 -21.02 18.18 1.87
C GLY A 217 -19.57 17.90 2.21
N LEU A 218 -19.30 17.31 3.39
CA LEU A 218 -17.94 16.87 3.77
C LEU A 218 -17.53 15.69 2.88
N ASP A 219 -16.27 15.65 2.48
CA ASP A 219 -15.70 14.55 1.69
C ASP A 219 -15.47 13.31 2.56
N LEU A 220 -16.56 12.58 2.84
CA LEU A 220 -16.47 11.31 3.56
C LEU A 220 -15.81 10.22 2.72
N LEU A 221 -15.88 10.30 1.39
CA LEU A 221 -15.27 9.31 0.51
C LEU A 221 -13.74 9.38 0.60
N GLY A 222 -13.17 10.61 0.59
CA GLY A 222 -11.75 10.83 0.82
C GLY A 222 -11.28 10.44 2.22
N LEU A 223 -12.18 10.49 3.22
CA LEU A 223 -11.88 10.01 4.57
C LEU A 223 -11.88 8.47 4.66
N ILE A 224 -12.77 7.79 3.95
CA ILE A 224 -12.87 6.33 3.93
C ILE A 224 -11.72 5.70 3.14
N CYS A 225 -11.35 6.28 2.00
CA CYS A 225 -10.22 5.82 1.21
C CYS A 225 -8.90 6.11 1.94
N GLY A 226 -8.12 5.06 2.23
CA GLY A 226 -6.90 5.17 3.05
C GLY A 226 -7.15 5.04 4.56
N SER A 227 -8.37 4.69 4.99
CA SER A 227 -8.68 4.49 6.42
C SER A 227 -8.20 3.16 7.01
N GLU A 228 -7.60 2.30 6.22
CA GLU A 228 -7.04 1.00 6.63
C GLU A 228 -8.04 0.10 7.41
N GLY A 229 -9.33 0.19 7.06
CA GLY A 229 -10.37 -0.57 7.75
C GLY A 229 -10.68 -0.11 9.17
N GLN A 230 -10.24 1.10 9.56
CA GLN A 230 -10.52 1.67 10.88
C GLN A 230 -11.95 2.19 11.03
N LEU A 231 -12.61 2.56 9.92
CA LEU A 231 -13.89 3.25 9.93
C LEU A 231 -15.07 2.35 9.55
N GLY A 232 -14.83 1.22 8.89
CA GLY A 232 -15.86 0.30 8.43
C GLY A 232 -15.31 -0.72 7.45
N VAL A 233 -16.20 -1.61 6.96
CA VAL A 233 -15.90 -2.63 5.96
C VAL A 233 -16.58 -2.25 4.65
N VAL A 234 -15.79 -1.88 3.64
CA VAL A 234 -16.31 -1.56 2.30
C VAL A 234 -16.67 -2.83 1.56
N THR A 235 -17.93 -2.94 1.12
CA THR A 235 -18.47 -4.14 0.47
C THR A 235 -18.70 -3.99 -1.03
N GLU A 236 -19.02 -2.76 -1.47
CA GLU A 236 -19.18 -2.42 -2.89
C GLU A 236 -18.48 -1.11 -3.20
N ALA A 237 -17.98 -0.95 -4.41
CA ALA A 237 -17.31 0.25 -4.87
C ALA A 237 -17.78 0.65 -6.27
N THR A 238 -18.02 1.94 -6.46
CA THR A 238 -18.19 2.58 -7.77
C THR A 238 -16.85 3.17 -8.19
N LEU A 239 -16.28 2.65 -9.26
CA LEU A 239 -14.93 2.96 -9.74
C LEU A 239 -15.01 3.68 -11.10
N ARG A 240 -14.12 4.64 -11.31
CA ARG A 240 -13.96 5.31 -12.59
C ARG A 240 -13.16 4.42 -13.54
N ILE A 241 -13.67 4.23 -14.75
CA ILE A 241 -12.95 3.58 -15.86
C ILE A 241 -12.58 4.60 -16.93
N LEU A 242 -11.46 4.39 -17.58
CA LEU A 242 -10.91 5.26 -18.61
C LEU A 242 -10.82 4.53 -19.95
N HIS A 243 -10.87 5.28 -21.07
CA HIS A 243 -10.52 4.72 -22.36
C HIS A 243 -9.05 4.32 -22.40
N LYS A 244 -8.76 3.17 -23.00
CA LYS A 244 -7.39 2.75 -23.26
C LYS A 244 -6.70 3.78 -24.18
N PRO A 245 -5.43 4.16 -23.88
CA PRO A 245 -4.65 5.00 -24.78
C PRO A 245 -4.41 4.31 -26.10
N GLU A 246 -4.17 5.08 -27.17
CA GLU A 246 -3.90 4.55 -28.51
C GLU A 246 -2.59 3.75 -28.55
N GLY A 247 -1.59 4.16 -27.77
CA GLY A 247 -0.31 3.48 -27.63
C GLY A 247 0.43 3.90 -26.36
N ALA A 248 1.46 3.11 -26.01
CA ALA A 248 2.40 3.43 -24.95
C ALA A 248 3.80 2.98 -25.36
N ARG A 249 4.84 3.73 -24.95
CA ARG A 249 6.23 3.40 -25.30
C ARG A 249 7.18 3.74 -24.16
N PRO A 250 7.87 2.76 -23.58
CA PRO A 250 8.90 3.00 -22.58
C PRO A 250 10.25 3.38 -23.25
N VAL A 251 10.99 4.24 -22.56
CA VAL A 251 12.40 4.50 -22.76
C VAL A 251 13.19 4.07 -21.53
N LEU A 252 14.31 3.42 -21.74
CA LEU A 252 15.23 2.94 -20.73
C LEU A 252 16.48 3.83 -20.76
N ILE A 253 16.88 4.37 -19.60
CA ILE A 253 18.00 5.30 -19.49
C ILE A 253 18.89 4.85 -18.32
N GLY A 254 20.15 4.51 -18.62
CA GLY A 254 21.14 4.10 -17.64
C GLY A 254 22.08 5.23 -17.26
N PHE A 255 22.49 5.28 -15.98
CA PHE A 255 23.44 6.25 -15.43
C PHE A 255 24.50 5.56 -14.56
N ASP A 256 25.70 6.14 -14.50
CA ASP A 256 26.77 5.68 -13.62
C ASP A 256 26.69 6.24 -12.18
N ASP A 257 25.62 6.97 -11.87
CA ASP A 257 25.41 7.61 -10.58
C ASP A 257 23.92 7.74 -10.25
N ASN A 258 23.54 7.37 -9.02
CA ASN A 258 22.15 7.42 -8.54
C ASN A 258 21.67 8.87 -8.36
N GLU A 259 22.54 9.78 -7.90
CA GLU A 259 22.20 11.19 -7.68
C GLU A 259 21.89 11.86 -9.03
N VAL A 260 22.69 11.59 -10.06
CA VAL A 260 22.48 12.09 -11.42
C VAL A 260 21.17 11.58 -12.03
N ALA A 261 20.81 10.32 -11.81
CA ALA A 261 19.53 9.79 -12.24
C ALA A 261 18.34 10.52 -11.57
N GLY A 262 18.44 10.79 -10.26
CA GLY A 262 17.45 11.57 -9.51
C GLY A 262 17.34 13.03 -9.99
N GLU A 263 18.44 13.67 -10.35
CA GLU A 263 18.44 15.00 -10.97
C GLU A 263 17.73 14.99 -12.34
N CYS A 264 17.96 13.96 -13.14
CA CYS A 264 17.29 13.79 -14.42
C CYS A 264 15.76 13.67 -14.26
N VAL A 265 15.29 12.89 -13.29
CA VAL A 265 13.85 12.80 -12.95
C VAL A 265 13.28 14.16 -12.60
N SER A 266 13.95 14.90 -11.71
CA SER A 266 13.54 16.24 -11.28
C SER A 266 13.45 17.22 -12.46
N ASP A 267 14.40 17.17 -13.39
CA ASP A 267 14.41 18.04 -14.57
C ASP A 267 13.32 17.68 -15.58
N ILE A 268 12.96 16.39 -15.73
CA ILE A 268 11.84 15.94 -16.57
C ILE A 268 10.53 16.49 -16.04
N ILE A 269 10.26 16.33 -14.75
CA ILE A 269 9.06 16.84 -14.09
C ILE A 269 9.00 18.38 -14.18
N LYS A 270 10.09 19.06 -13.89
CA LYS A 270 10.21 20.53 -13.98
C LYS A 270 9.97 21.07 -15.39
N ALA A 271 10.31 20.32 -16.43
CA ALA A 271 10.06 20.69 -17.81
C ALA A 271 8.56 20.60 -18.21
N GLY A 272 7.69 20.12 -17.32
CA GLY A 272 6.27 19.95 -17.56
C GLY A 272 5.94 18.70 -18.40
N VAL A 273 6.89 17.79 -18.58
CA VAL A 273 6.62 16.49 -19.18
C VAL A 273 5.97 15.60 -18.12
N LEU A 274 4.80 15.05 -18.43
CA LEU A 274 4.06 14.15 -17.54
C LEU A 274 3.99 12.75 -18.16
N PRO A 275 5.04 11.91 -17.97
CA PRO A 275 4.98 10.51 -18.36
C PRO A 275 3.89 9.76 -17.61
N VAL A 276 3.48 8.61 -18.11
CA VAL A 276 2.56 7.75 -17.37
C VAL A 276 3.26 7.07 -16.19
N ALA A 277 4.57 6.77 -16.34
CA ALA A 277 5.42 6.20 -15.30
C ALA A 277 6.85 6.72 -15.40
N ILE A 278 7.52 6.89 -14.25
CA ILE A 278 8.98 7.02 -14.12
C ILE A 278 9.42 6.09 -12.99
N GLU A 279 10.04 4.99 -13.36
CA GLU A 279 10.53 3.96 -12.44
C GLU A 279 12.05 4.05 -12.29
N PHE A 280 12.54 3.84 -11.08
CA PHE A 280 13.96 3.82 -10.74
C PHE A 280 14.39 2.43 -10.27
N MET A 281 15.59 2.01 -10.64
CA MET A 281 16.27 0.83 -10.09
C MET A 281 17.74 1.12 -9.88
N ASP A 282 18.28 0.78 -8.72
CA ASP A 282 19.73 0.83 -8.49
C ASP A 282 20.45 -0.46 -8.92
N ARG A 283 21.78 -0.43 -8.91
CA ARG A 283 22.61 -1.54 -9.35
C ARG A 283 22.32 -2.87 -8.66
N PRO A 284 22.13 -2.98 -7.31
CA PRO A 284 21.78 -4.23 -6.68
C PRO A 284 20.48 -4.84 -7.25
N CYS A 285 19.47 -4.01 -7.51
CA CYS A 285 18.21 -4.44 -8.10
C CYS A 285 18.35 -4.81 -9.58
N ILE A 286 19.17 -4.09 -10.35
CA ILE A 286 19.46 -4.40 -11.76
C ILE A 286 20.15 -5.76 -11.86
N GLU A 287 21.20 -6.02 -11.07
CA GLU A 287 21.92 -7.29 -11.05
C GLU A 287 21.02 -8.46 -10.67
N ALA A 288 20.22 -8.32 -9.62
CA ALA A 288 19.25 -9.33 -9.21
C ALA A 288 18.22 -9.64 -10.31
N THR A 289 17.67 -8.58 -10.91
CA THR A 289 16.66 -8.69 -11.97
C THR A 289 17.22 -9.34 -13.24
N GLU A 290 18.44 -8.98 -13.67
CA GLU A 290 19.07 -9.60 -14.82
C GLU A 290 19.41 -11.07 -14.60
N ALA A 291 19.85 -11.43 -13.40
CA ALA A 291 20.06 -12.83 -13.03
C ALA A 291 18.75 -13.65 -13.09
N PHE A 292 17.64 -13.05 -12.69
CA PHE A 292 16.33 -13.69 -12.59
C PHE A 292 15.54 -13.69 -13.91
N ALA A 293 15.33 -12.52 -14.51
CA ALA A 293 14.41 -12.31 -15.64
C ALA A 293 15.08 -12.13 -16.99
N LYS A 294 16.38 -11.81 -17.03
CA LYS A 294 17.15 -11.54 -18.26
C LYS A 294 16.48 -10.49 -19.16
N ALA A 295 16.09 -9.37 -18.55
CA ALA A 295 15.37 -8.29 -19.21
C ALA A 295 16.21 -7.55 -20.25
N GLY A 296 17.54 -7.70 -20.22
CA GLY A 296 18.49 -7.01 -21.10
C GLY A 296 18.74 -5.58 -20.65
N TYR A 297 18.76 -5.35 -19.35
CA TYR A 297 19.10 -4.07 -18.74
C TYR A 297 20.60 -3.81 -18.82
N PRO A 298 21.04 -2.55 -18.99
CA PRO A 298 22.46 -2.20 -18.89
C PRO A 298 22.96 -2.38 -17.48
N MET A 299 24.21 -2.82 -17.33
CA MET A 299 24.90 -2.87 -16.03
C MET A 299 25.42 -1.47 -15.68
N CYS A 300 24.57 -0.67 -15.01
CA CYS A 300 24.83 0.70 -14.58
C CYS A 300 24.55 0.88 -13.09
N GLU A 301 24.85 2.03 -12.51
CA GLU A 301 24.56 2.31 -11.09
C GLU A 301 23.08 2.64 -10.88
N ALA A 302 22.44 3.31 -11.87
CA ALA A 302 21.02 3.63 -11.82
C ALA A 302 20.36 3.42 -13.18
N LEU A 303 19.14 2.93 -13.19
CA LEU A 303 18.30 2.74 -14.34
C LEU A 303 16.98 3.47 -14.17
N LEU A 304 16.59 4.29 -15.14
CA LEU A 304 15.25 4.84 -15.26
C LEU A 304 14.49 4.10 -16.36
N ILE A 305 13.23 3.77 -16.09
CA ILE A 305 12.26 3.31 -17.07
C ILE A 305 11.15 4.35 -17.10
N ILE A 306 11.02 5.06 -18.23
CA ILE A 306 10.05 6.14 -18.38
C ILE A 306 9.09 5.75 -19.49
N GLU A 307 7.80 5.66 -19.19
CA GLU A 307 6.78 5.34 -20.17
C GLU A 307 5.93 6.57 -20.49
N VAL A 308 5.70 6.78 -21.77
CA VAL A 308 4.77 7.79 -22.30
C VAL A 308 3.69 7.11 -23.11
N GLU A 309 2.51 7.73 -23.15
CA GLU A 309 1.35 7.19 -23.86
C GLU A 309 0.56 8.28 -24.58
N GLY A 310 -0.24 7.89 -25.56
CA GLY A 310 -1.08 8.75 -26.38
C GLY A 310 -1.06 8.32 -27.83
N SER A 311 -1.31 9.25 -28.75
CA SER A 311 -1.09 9.07 -30.19
C SER A 311 0.41 8.97 -30.50
N ASP A 312 0.78 8.40 -31.64
CA ASP A 312 2.19 8.30 -32.06
C ASP A 312 2.90 9.67 -32.05
N ALA A 313 2.22 10.74 -32.48
CA ALA A 313 2.79 12.09 -32.50
C ALA A 313 3.06 12.64 -31.11
N GLU A 314 2.18 12.40 -30.15
CA GLU A 314 2.36 12.79 -28.75
C GLU A 314 3.50 12.00 -28.09
N ILE A 315 3.54 10.69 -28.34
CA ILE A 315 4.60 9.81 -27.84
C ILE A 315 5.97 10.27 -28.38
N ASP A 316 6.10 10.47 -29.70
CA ASP A 316 7.37 10.91 -30.31
C ASP A 316 7.81 12.28 -29.80
N HIS A 317 6.88 13.21 -29.59
CA HIS A 317 7.20 14.52 -29.02
C HIS A 317 7.70 14.41 -27.57
N GLN A 318 7.00 13.68 -26.72
CA GLN A 318 7.40 13.50 -25.32
C GLN A 318 8.74 12.76 -25.18
N LEU A 319 8.95 11.67 -25.97
CA LEU A 319 10.21 10.94 -25.98
C LEU A 319 11.38 11.81 -26.47
N GLY A 320 11.13 12.73 -27.42
CA GLY A 320 12.12 13.74 -27.86
C GLY A 320 12.52 14.64 -26.69
N LEU A 321 11.58 15.24 -25.97
CA LEU A 321 11.85 16.08 -24.81
C LEU A 321 12.60 15.32 -23.71
N ILE A 322 12.17 14.12 -23.37
CA ILE A 322 12.81 13.26 -22.36
C ILE A 322 14.25 12.96 -22.77
N SER A 323 14.48 12.60 -24.04
CA SER A 323 15.82 12.30 -24.56
C SER A 323 16.75 13.51 -24.51
N ASP A 324 16.27 14.69 -24.89
CA ASP A 324 17.04 15.95 -24.83
C ASP A 324 17.41 16.32 -23.38
N ILE A 325 16.51 16.07 -22.42
CA ILE A 325 16.78 16.28 -20.99
C ILE A 325 17.84 15.28 -20.50
N ALA A 326 17.62 13.99 -20.77
CA ALA A 326 18.52 12.92 -20.32
C ALA A 326 19.95 13.10 -20.86
N GLN A 327 20.10 13.52 -22.13
CA GLN A 327 21.42 13.77 -22.73
C GLN A 327 22.24 14.83 -21.98
N ARG A 328 21.61 15.78 -21.29
CA ARG A 328 22.32 16.79 -20.47
C ARG A 328 22.94 16.17 -19.21
N HIS A 329 22.44 15.02 -18.77
CA HIS A 329 22.93 14.26 -17.64
C HIS A 329 23.92 13.14 -18.02
N ASN A 330 24.37 13.10 -19.29
CA ASN A 330 25.37 12.16 -19.82
C ASN A 330 25.04 10.67 -19.51
N PRO A 331 23.89 10.14 -19.97
CA PRO A 331 23.51 8.77 -19.71
C PRO A 331 24.50 7.79 -20.39
N VAL A 332 24.76 6.65 -19.74
CA VAL A 332 25.58 5.57 -20.33
C VAL A 332 24.81 4.77 -21.38
N GLU A 333 23.48 4.74 -21.27
CA GLU A 333 22.59 4.16 -22.27
C GLU A 333 21.28 4.96 -22.32
N LEU A 334 20.75 5.14 -23.55
CA LEU A 334 19.41 5.63 -23.79
C LEU A 334 18.81 4.77 -24.91
N ARG A 335 17.76 3.99 -24.57
CA ARG A 335 17.13 3.04 -25.46
C ARG A 335 15.62 3.18 -25.45
N GLN A 336 15.06 3.69 -26.52
CA GLN A 336 13.62 3.70 -26.74
C GLN A 336 13.17 2.33 -27.24
N SER A 337 12.06 1.80 -26.70
CA SER A 337 11.45 0.57 -27.20
C SER A 337 10.98 0.74 -28.65
N LYS A 338 11.23 -0.27 -29.49
CA LYS A 338 10.88 -0.30 -30.92
C LYS A 338 9.74 -1.25 -31.25
N SER A 339 9.28 -2.03 -30.27
CA SER A 339 8.20 -3.00 -30.45
C SER A 339 7.47 -3.27 -29.14
N ALA A 340 6.24 -3.78 -29.23
CA ALA A 340 5.48 -4.23 -28.08
C ALA A 340 6.19 -5.35 -27.30
N GLU A 341 6.96 -6.22 -27.98
CA GLU A 341 7.74 -7.27 -27.34
C GLU A 341 8.88 -6.69 -26.50
N GLU A 342 9.59 -5.67 -27.02
CA GLU A 342 10.65 -4.99 -26.27
C GLU A 342 10.07 -4.23 -25.07
N SER A 343 8.93 -3.53 -25.23
CA SER A 343 8.20 -2.89 -24.14
C SER A 343 7.83 -3.88 -23.04
N ALA A 344 7.23 -5.01 -23.42
CA ALA A 344 6.85 -6.05 -22.48
C ALA A 344 8.06 -6.62 -21.72
N LYS A 345 9.20 -6.77 -22.38
CA LYS A 345 10.44 -7.27 -21.76
C LYS A 345 11.02 -6.27 -20.76
N ILE A 346 10.99 -4.96 -21.06
CA ILE A 346 11.40 -3.90 -20.14
C ILE A 346 10.54 -3.96 -18.87
N TRP A 347 9.21 -4.00 -19.04
CA TRP A 347 8.29 -4.09 -17.89
C TRP A 347 8.38 -5.42 -17.12
N LEU A 348 8.66 -6.54 -17.81
CA LEU A 348 8.87 -7.82 -17.15
C LEU A 348 10.03 -7.73 -16.14
N GLY A 349 11.14 -7.10 -16.52
CA GLY A 349 12.26 -6.87 -15.62
C GLY A 349 11.84 -6.07 -14.38
N ARG A 350 11.20 -4.91 -14.57
CA ARG A 350 10.74 -4.06 -13.44
C ARG A 350 9.78 -4.80 -12.50
N LYS A 351 8.80 -5.52 -13.06
CA LYS A 351 7.82 -6.31 -12.28
C LYS A 351 8.46 -7.49 -11.56
N SER A 352 9.61 -7.98 -12.03
CA SER A 352 10.32 -9.09 -11.42
C SER A 352 11.25 -8.69 -10.26
N ALA A 353 11.52 -7.40 -10.08
CA ALA A 353 12.55 -6.89 -9.17
C ALA A 353 12.36 -7.36 -7.71
N PHE A 354 11.14 -7.28 -7.17
CA PHE A 354 10.84 -7.76 -5.82
C PHE A 354 11.09 -9.26 -5.66
N GLY A 355 10.61 -10.07 -6.61
CA GLY A 355 10.85 -11.51 -6.63
C GLY A 355 12.34 -11.86 -6.80
N ALA A 356 13.07 -11.09 -7.58
CA ALA A 356 14.51 -11.26 -7.79
C ALA A 356 15.30 -10.97 -6.51
N MET A 357 14.98 -9.88 -5.81
CA MET A 357 15.59 -9.55 -4.52
C MET A 357 15.28 -10.61 -3.45
N GLY A 358 14.06 -11.15 -3.43
CA GLY A 358 13.66 -12.25 -2.54
C GLY A 358 14.38 -13.59 -2.80
N GLN A 359 15.04 -13.75 -3.96
CA GLN A 359 15.93 -14.89 -4.19
C GLN A 359 17.31 -14.72 -3.53
N ILE A 360 17.66 -13.49 -3.16
CA ILE A 360 18.95 -13.19 -2.52
C ILE A 360 18.84 -13.42 -1.01
N ASN A 361 17.82 -12.82 -0.38
CA ASN A 361 17.57 -12.94 1.05
C ASN A 361 16.14 -12.51 1.39
N ASP A 362 15.72 -12.67 2.66
CA ASP A 362 14.54 -11.98 3.18
C ASP A 362 14.73 -10.47 3.03
N TYR A 363 13.65 -9.74 2.87
CA TYR A 363 13.70 -8.28 2.79
C TYR A 363 12.49 -7.62 3.45
N MET A 364 12.71 -6.41 3.96
CA MET A 364 11.67 -5.47 4.35
C MET A 364 11.58 -4.40 3.27
N CYS A 365 10.39 -4.21 2.70
CA CYS A 365 10.12 -3.18 1.69
C CYS A 365 9.48 -1.98 2.37
N LEU A 366 10.16 -0.84 2.35
CA LEU A 366 9.63 0.41 2.88
C LEU A 366 8.73 1.12 1.85
N ASP A 367 8.09 2.22 2.28
CA ASP A 367 7.08 2.91 1.48
C ASP A 367 7.00 4.42 1.82
N GLY A 368 8.11 5.03 2.16
CA GLY A 368 8.13 6.48 2.42
C GLY A 368 7.97 7.29 1.15
N THR A 369 7.33 8.47 1.24
CA THR A 369 7.30 9.42 0.12
C THR A 369 8.19 10.61 0.40
N ILE A 370 8.68 11.23 -0.67
CA ILE A 370 9.51 12.43 -0.61
C ILE A 370 9.15 13.40 -1.75
N PRO A 371 9.40 14.71 -1.59
CA PRO A 371 9.39 15.61 -2.74
C PRO A 371 10.40 15.13 -3.80
N VAL A 372 10.01 15.06 -5.08
CA VAL A 372 10.86 14.54 -6.17
C VAL A 372 12.22 15.24 -6.24
N SER A 373 12.27 16.53 -5.94
CA SER A 373 13.53 17.30 -5.88
C SER A 373 14.50 16.83 -4.79
N SER A 374 14.04 16.05 -3.82
CA SER A 374 14.88 15.51 -2.74
C SER A 374 15.49 14.15 -3.09
N LEU A 375 15.12 13.53 -4.23
CA LEU A 375 15.61 12.21 -4.65
C LEU A 375 17.13 12.06 -4.57
N PRO A 376 17.96 12.97 -5.14
CA PRO A 376 19.41 12.82 -5.11
C PRO A 376 19.95 12.76 -3.68
N PHE A 377 19.46 13.66 -2.83
CA PHE A 377 19.88 13.73 -1.42
C PHE A 377 19.48 12.47 -0.64
N VAL A 378 18.24 12.02 -0.81
CA VAL A 378 17.71 10.85 -0.05
C VAL A 378 18.42 9.56 -0.50
N LEU A 379 18.66 9.35 -1.80
CA LEU A 379 19.39 8.19 -2.30
C LEU A 379 20.82 8.11 -1.71
N LYS A 380 21.51 9.24 -1.64
CA LYS A 380 22.81 9.33 -0.98
C LYS A 380 22.73 8.95 0.50
N ARG A 381 21.75 9.51 1.22
CA ARG A 381 21.58 9.24 2.65
C ARG A 381 21.21 7.77 2.93
N ILE A 382 20.39 7.14 2.11
CA ILE A 382 20.07 5.70 2.22
C ILE A 382 21.35 4.86 2.09
N LYS A 383 22.25 5.21 1.14
CA LYS A 383 23.54 4.53 1.00
C LYS A 383 24.42 4.70 2.25
N GLU A 384 24.52 5.92 2.78
CA GLU A 384 25.27 6.20 4.00
C GLU A 384 24.71 5.44 5.22
N LEU A 385 23.38 5.35 5.35
CA LEU A 385 22.71 4.57 6.38
C LEU A 385 22.96 3.06 6.19
N SER A 386 22.91 2.54 4.97
CA SER A 386 23.24 1.15 4.65
C SER A 386 24.66 0.79 5.11
N ASP A 387 25.63 1.65 4.84
CA ASP A 387 27.02 1.47 5.30
C ASP A 387 27.11 1.51 6.84
N GLN A 388 26.37 2.40 7.49
CA GLN A 388 26.35 2.56 8.96
C GLN A 388 25.72 1.36 9.67
N PHE A 389 24.58 0.85 9.17
CA PHE A 389 23.89 -0.31 9.75
C PHE A 389 24.51 -1.65 9.32
N GLY A 390 25.32 -1.65 8.25
CA GLY A 390 25.93 -2.87 7.71
C GLY A 390 24.94 -3.82 7.03
N LEU A 391 23.73 -3.35 6.72
CA LEU A 391 22.70 -4.07 5.97
C LEU A 391 22.67 -3.58 4.53
N LYS A 392 22.49 -4.50 3.58
CA LYS A 392 22.35 -4.15 2.16
C LYS A 392 20.95 -3.65 1.88
N VAL A 393 20.85 -2.66 1.01
CA VAL A 393 19.59 -2.14 0.51
C VAL A 393 19.58 -2.15 -1.02
N GLY A 394 18.46 -2.49 -1.63
CA GLY A 394 18.21 -2.32 -3.06
C GLY A 394 17.04 -1.35 -3.24
N ASN A 395 17.17 -0.43 -4.19
CA ASN A 395 16.16 0.58 -4.44
C ASN A 395 15.44 0.30 -5.77
N VAL A 396 14.12 0.09 -5.73
CA VAL A 396 13.25 -0.02 -6.90
C VAL A 396 11.92 0.65 -6.60
N PHE A 397 11.61 1.79 -7.23
CA PHE A 397 10.52 2.63 -6.78
C PHE A 397 9.95 3.55 -7.87
N HIS A 398 8.83 4.21 -7.58
CA HIS A 398 8.13 5.16 -8.44
C HIS A 398 8.77 6.54 -8.32
N ALA A 399 9.81 6.81 -9.15
CA ALA A 399 10.59 8.04 -9.04
C ALA A 399 9.80 9.29 -9.45
N GLY A 400 8.78 9.12 -10.31
CA GLY A 400 7.99 10.23 -10.85
C GLY A 400 7.12 10.94 -9.82
N ASP A 401 6.64 10.25 -8.80
CA ASP A 401 5.81 10.79 -7.72
C ASP A 401 6.52 10.79 -6.36
N GLY A 402 7.76 10.28 -6.29
CA GLY A 402 8.56 10.28 -5.08
C GLY A 402 8.22 9.19 -4.07
N ASN A 403 7.44 8.17 -4.46
CA ASN A 403 7.15 7.04 -3.59
C ASN A 403 8.28 6.03 -3.62
N MET A 404 9.00 5.94 -2.50
CA MET A 404 10.27 5.20 -2.35
C MET A 404 10.01 3.78 -1.81
N HIS A 405 10.60 2.76 -2.47
CA HIS A 405 10.55 1.37 -1.98
C HIS A 405 11.97 0.80 -1.77
N PRO A 406 12.74 1.30 -0.80
CA PRO A 406 13.98 0.64 -0.40
C PRO A 406 13.67 -0.75 0.15
N MET A 407 14.36 -1.77 -0.34
CA MET A 407 14.30 -3.14 0.14
C MET A 407 15.54 -3.43 0.99
N ILE A 408 15.39 -3.46 2.30
CA ILE A 408 16.47 -3.77 3.24
C ILE A 408 16.56 -5.30 3.35
N LEU A 409 17.71 -5.86 3.00
CA LEU A 409 17.96 -7.29 3.07
C LEU A 409 18.39 -7.70 4.48
N PHE A 410 17.76 -8.74 5.03
CA PHE A 410 18.10 -9.31 6.32
C PHE A 410 17.96 -10.85 6.29
N ASP A 411 18.46 -11.54 7.32
CA ASP A 411 18.29 -13.00 7.48
C ASP A 411 17.36 -13.26 8.66
N ALA A 412 16.12 -13.67 8.38
CA ALA A 412 15.11 -13.98 9.39
C ALA A 412 15.53 -15.12 10.36
N ASN A 413 16.55 -15.94 9.99
CA ASN A 413 17.07 -16.99 10.85
C ASN A 413 18.17 -16.51 11.79
N LYS A 414 18.69 -15.30 11.61
CA LYS A 414 19.75 -14.71 12.43
C LYS A 414 19.14 -13.84 13.52
N PRO A 415 19.30 -14.19 14.81
CA PRO A 415 18.76 -13.39 15.90
C PRO A 415 19.28 -11.95 15.88
N GLY A 416 18.36 -10.98 15.99
CA GLY A 416 18.66 -9.55 16.00
C GLY A 416 18.73 -8.88 14.62
N ASP A 417 18.71 -9.65 13.53
CA ASP A 417 18.82 -9.08 12.17
C ASP A 417 17.51 -8.41 11.74
N LEU A 418 16.35 -8.96 12.14
CA LEU A 418 15.05 -8.33 11.88
C LEU A 418 14.92 -7.00 12.63
N GLU A 419 15.26 -6.99 13.93
CA GLU A 419 15.23 -5.78 14.76
C GLU A 419 16.17 -4.69 14.20
N LEU A 420 17.36 -5.08 13.74
CA LEU A 420 18.30 -4.14 13.11
C LEU A 420 17.75 -3.61 11.77
N CYS A 421 17.06 -4.44 11.00
CA CYS A 421 16.37 -4.06 9.77
C CYS A 421 15.26 -3.04 10.03
N GLU A 422 14.45 -3.25 11.08
CA GLU A 422 13.40 -2.34 11.52
C GLU A 422 13.97 -0.98 11.97
N GLU A 423 15.06 -0.98 12.73
CA GLU A 423 15.76 0.26 13.14
C GLU A 423 16.27 1.04 11.92
N PHE A 424 16.88 0.35 10.96
CA PHE A 424 17.34 0.98 9.72
C PHE A 424 16.16 1.53 8.91
N GLY A 425 15.09 0.75 8.77
CA GLY A 425 13.86 1.19 8.11
C GLY A 425 13.25 2.44 8.74
N ALA A 426 13.21 2.48 10.07
CA ALA A 426 12.72 3.65 10.80
C ALA A 426 13.54 4.92 10.53
N GLU A 427 14.88 4.81 10.43
CA GLU A 427 15.73 5.97 10.09
C GLU A 427 15.49 6.46 8.65
N ILE A 428 15.23 5.56 7.69
CA ILE A 428 14.85 5.96 6.32
C ILE A 428 13.50 6.68 6.32
N LEU A 429 12.50 6.15 7.04
CA LEU A 429 11.16 6.76 7.09
C LEU A 429 11.18 8.13 7.81
N LYS A 430 11.98 8.29 8.86
CA LYS A 430 12.22 9.59 9.50
C LYS A 430 12.85 10.60 8.52
N LEU A 431 13.83 10.15 7.74
CA LEU A 431 14.44 10.98 6.69
C LEU A 431 13.39 11.44 5.66
N CYS A 432 12.45 10.55 5.25
CA CYS A 432 11.37 10.94 4.34
C CYS A 432 10.51 12.08 4.91
N VAL A 433 10.15 12.01 6.19
CA VAL A 433 9.40 13.08 6.87
C VAL A 433 10.23 14.37 7.00
N GLU A 434 11.52 14.26 7.35
CA GLU A 434 12.43 15.40 7.51
C GLU A 434 12.58 16.24 6.23
N VAL A 435 12.56 15.59 5.04
CA VAL A 435 12.62 16.30 3.76
C VAL A 435 11.27 16.83 3.27
N GLY A 436 10.20 16.68 4.08
CA GLY A 436 8.85 17.17 3.78
C GLY A 436 7.95 16.18 3.07
N GLY A 437 8.28 14.90 3.13
CA GLY A 437 7.45 13.78 2.68
C GLY A 437 6.64 13.15 3.81
N CYS A 438 6.33 11.84 3.70
CA CYS A 438 5.56 11.12 4.71
C CYS A 438 6.00 9.65 4.88
N LEU A 439 5.50 9.02 5.97
CA LEU A 439 5.85 7.66 6.35
C LEU A 439 5.38 6.59 5.35
N THR A 440 4.30 6.87 4.61
CA THR A 440 3.69 5.90 3.70
C THR A 440 3.15 6.58 2.45
N GLY A 441 3.35 5.97 1.29
CA GLY A 441 2.79 6.41 0.00
C GLY A 441 1.54 5.63 -0.39
N GLU A 442 1.63 4.30 -0.38
CA GLU A 442 0.57 3.42 -0.89
C GLU A 442 0.34 2.15 -0.04
N HIS A 443 1.32 1.72 0.80
CA HIS A 443 1.20 0.49 1.58
C HIS A 443 0.33 0.67 2.83
N GLY A 444 0.14 1.90 3.29
CA GLY A 444 -0.49 2.23 4.57
C GLY A 444 0.49 2.19 5.74
N VAL A 445 0.02 2.62 6.89
CA VAL A 445 0.76 2.63 8.17
C VAL A 445 0.79 1.22 8.77
N GLY A 446 -0.35 0.55 8.81
CA GLY A 446 -0.50 -0.80 9.37
C GLY A 446 0.01 -0.91 10.79
N ILE A 447 0.72 -2.01 11.07
CA ILE A 447 1.51 -2.19 12.31
C ILE A 447 2.95 -1.71 12.12
N GLU A 448 3.46 -1.74 10.89
CA GLU A 448 4.86 -1.45 10.56
C GLU A 448 5.27 -0.02 10.95
N LYS A 449 4.42 0.95 10.68
CA LYS A 449 4.73 2.38 10.82
C LYS A 449 3.97 3.07 11.95
N ARG A 450 3.03 2.37 12.63
CA ARG A 450 2.15 3.00 13.63
C ARG A 450 2.94 3.68 14.77
N ASP A 451 4.04 3.08 15.19
CA ASP A 451 4.86 3.60 16.28
C ASP A 451 5.78 4.76 15.84
N LEU A 452 5.81 5.06 14.51
CA LEU A 452 6.44 6.24 13.93
C LEU A 452 5.45 7.39 13.66
N MET A 453 4.16 7.21 13.89
CA MET A 453 3.15 8.24 13.61
C MET A 453 3.44 9.56 14.34
N HIS A 454 4.05 9.50 15.53
CA HIS A 454 4.49 10.69 16.28
C HIS A 454 5.65 11.46 15.61
N VAL A 455 6.35 10.86 14.64
CA VAL A 455 7.39 11.56 13.87
C VAL A 455 6.77 12.49 12.84
N GLN A 456 5.63 12.10 12.27
CA GLN A 456 4.93 12.85 11.22
C GLN A 456 3.89 13.81 11.79
N TYR A 457 3.19 13.43 12.87
CA TYR A 457 2.05 14.15 13.40
C TYR A 457 2.29 14.63 14.83
N ALA A 458 1.88 15.86 15.12
CA ALA A 458 1.83 16.36 16.48
C ALA A 458 0.76 15.60 17.30
N PRO A 459 0.86 15.60 18.66
CA PRO A 459 -0.12 14.90 19.50
C PRO A 459 -1.58 15.32 19.23
N ASP A 460 -1.83 16.61 19.02
CA ASP A 460 -3.18 17.13 18.74
C ASP A 460 -3.71 16.66 17.37
N ASP A 461 -2.83 16.44 16.37
CA ASP A 461 -3.21 15.91 15.06
C ASP A 461 -3.58 14.43 15.18
N LEU A 462 -2.81 13.65 15.94
CA LEU A 462 -3.13 12.24 16.22
C LEU A 462 -4.43 12.11 17.00
N GLU A 463 -4.66 12.99 17.97
CA GLU A 463 -5.91 13.04 18.73
C GLU A 463 -7.10 13.32 17.81
N ALA A 464 -6.98 14.27 16.89
CA ALA A 464 -8.04 14.58 15.92
C ALA A 464 -8.38 13.37 15.01
N GLN A 465 -7.36 12.63 14.55
CA GLN A 465 -7.56 11.40 13.78
C GLN A 465 -8.27 10.31 14.60
N MET A 466 -7.89 10.13 15.86
CA MET A 466 -8.55 9.17 16.77
C MET A 466 -9.99 9.56 17.07
N VAL A 467 -10.32 10.86 17.19
CA VAL A 467 -11.70 11.35 17.35
C VAL A 467 -12.55 11.00 16.12
N VAL A 468 -11.99 11.04 14.91
CA VAL A 468 -12.71 10.55 13.72
C VAL A 468 -13.06 9.07 13.87
N LYS A 469 -12.12 8.23 14.31
CA LYS A 469 -12.41 6.82 14.59
C LYS A 469 -13.48 6.64 15.67
N ASP A 470 -13.46 7.42 16.74
CA ASP A 470 -14.48 7.39 17.80
C ASP A 470 -15.91 7.57 17.24
N VAL A 471 -16.07 8.38 16.17
CA VAL A 471 -17.37 8.59 15.52
C VAL A 471 -17.86 7.36 14.76
N PHE A 472 -16.96 6.67 14.04
CA PHE A 472 -17.30 5.53 13.19
C PHE A 472 -17.29 4.19 13.95
N ASP A 473 -16.41 4.03 14.92
CA ASP A 473 -16.22 2.81 15.71
C ASP A 473 -15.99 3.17 17.20
N PRO A 474 -17.03 3.61 17.92
CA PRO A 474 -16.88 4.04 19.32
C PRO A 474 -16.35 2.95 20.25
N ALA A 475 -16.56 1.67 19.90
CA ALA A 475 -16.06 0.53 20.68
C ALA A 475 -14.60 0.13 20.37
N TRP A 476 -13.96 0.73 19.36
CA TRP A 476 -12.60 0.42 18.91
C TRP A 476 -12.38 -1.07 18.61
N LEU A 477 -13.36 -1.71 17.98
CA LEU A 477 -13.35 -3.13 17.62
C LEU A 477 -12.86 -3.38 16.19
N LEU A 478 -12.92 -2.37 15.30
CA LEU A 478 -12.46 -2.50 13.91
C LEU A 478 -10.94 -2.35 13.79
N ASN A 479 -10.33 -3.32 13.14
CA ASN A 479 -8.92 -3.40 12.78
C ASN A 479 -7.96 -2.92 13.90
N PRO A 480 -8.02 -3.54 15.10
CA PRO A 480 -7.26 -3.08 16.27
C PRO A 480 -5.75 -3.18 16.04
N ALA A 481 -4.99 -2.34 16.77
CA ALA A 481 -3.54 -2.31 16.78
C ALA A 481 -2.88 -1.89 15.45
N LYS A 482 -3.59 -1.19 14.57
CA LYS A 482 -3.05 -0.61 13.34
C LYS A 482 -3.26 0.90 13.34
N VAL A 483 -2.44 1.59 12.54
CA VAL A 483 -2.47 3.04 12.30
C VAL A 483 -2.05 3.87 13.51
N PHE A 484 -2.75 3.74 14.63
CA PHE A 484 -2.52 4.55 15.83
C PHE A 484 -1.54 3.88 16.79
N PRO A 485 -0.70 4.65 17.53
CA PRO A 485 0.19 4.12 18.56
C PRO A 485 -0.55 3.17 19.49
N LEU A 486 0.10 2.04 19.83
CA LEU A 486 -0.58 0.93 20.50
C LEU A 486 -1.15 1.30 21.87
N ASP A 487 -0.40 2.04 22.69
CA ASP A 487 -0.81 2.49 24.01
C ASP A 487 -2.03 3.43 23.96
N ALA A 488 -2.09 4.33 22.97
CA ALA A 488 -3.22 5.24 22.77
C ALA A 488 -4.48 4.47 22.35
N SER A 489 -4.36 3.54 21.39
CA SER A 489 -5.48 2.73 20.89
C SER A 489 -6.02 1.76 21.96
N GLU A 490 -5.16 1.10 22.74
CA GLU A 490 -5.56 0.22 23.84
C GLU A 490 -6.22 1.00 24.98
N THR A 491 -5.77 2.21 25.27
CA THR A 491 -6.41 3.10 26.26
C THR A 491 -7.85 3.46 25.82
N ARG A 492 -8.06 3.85 24.56
CA ARG A 492 -9.38 4.17 24.04
C ARG A 492 -10.32 2.98 24.07
N ARG A 493 -9.84 1.83 23.63
CA ARG A 493 -10.59 0.58 23.68
C ARG A 493 -11.00 0.20 25.10
N ALA A 494 -10.10 0.34 26.07
CA ALA A 494 -10.40 0.07 27.47
C ALA A 494 -11.46 1.02 28.05
N VAL A 495 -11.42 2.31 27.70
CA VAL A 495 -12.43 3.30 28.10
C VAL A 495 -13.80 2.97 27.49
N ALA A 496 -13.84 2.62 26.20
CA ALA A 496 -15.06 2.25 25.49
C ALA A 496 -15.75 1.03 26.15
N LEU A 497 -14.97 -0.03 26.41
CA LEU A 497 -15.49 -1.25 27.05
C LEU A 497 -15.93 -1.05 28.52
N ALA A 498 -15.46 0.00 29.20
CA ALA A 498 -15.89 0.32 30.57
C ALA A 498 -17.17 1.19 30.59
N ALA A 499 -17.56 1.78 29.48
CA ALA A 499 -18.74 2.63 29.34
C ALA A 499 -20.02 1.85 28.94
N GLU A 500 -19.88 0.63 28.44
CA GLU A 500 -20.95 -0.33 28.15
C GLU A 500 -21.31 -1.18 29.40
#